data_8dbc47fc2cf1b6e51498ae87943a14ce
#
_entry.id   8dbc47fc2cf1b6e51498ae87943a14ce
#
_cell.length_a   1.000
_cell.length_b   1.000
_cell.length_c   1.000
_cell.angle_alpha   90.00
_cell.angle_beta   90.00
_cell.angle_gamma   90.00
#
_symmetry.space_group_name_H-M   'P 1'
#
loop_
_entity.id
_entity.type
_entity.pdbx_description
1 polymer ?
#
loop_
_entity_poly.entity_id
_entity_poly.type
_entity_poly.pdbx_seq_one_letter_code
_entity_poly.pdbx_strand_id
1 'polypeptide(L)'
;MKAILNILLTGIIQLGVTHFVYAQSTLDNIHSTGIFRIGTEGAYAPFSYHDASGKLTGFDVEIGREIAQRMKAKPEFIEGKWDGLIGGLDAGRFDAVMNQIAITPEREKKYSFSLPYVISEAVLITQKDNNDIKTFSDLKGKKSAHTLTNNFAQIARHYGADIIGTNGFNQEVDLVSTGRADATINDKLSYLDYKKHRPDAPVKIVAADTRAAQTAVLLRKNDTELKTAVDKAITEIKADGTYQRIWDKYFAENN
;
A
#
# COMPACT_ATOMS: atom_id res chain seq x y z
N MET A 1 20.63 -54.89 70.05
CA MET A 1 19.54 -54.97 69.02
C MET A 1 19.54 -53.69 68.26
N LYS A 2 20.04 -53.71 67.00
CA LYS A 2 20.14 -52.54 66.10
C LYS A 2 19.00 -52.58 65.09
N ALA A 3 18.10 -51.59 65.13
CA ALA A 3 17.05 -51.40 64.13
C ALA A 3 17.62 -50.61 62.94
N ILE A 4 17.56 -51.21 61.72
CA ILE A 4 17.98 -50.59 60.49
C ILE A 4 16.73 -49.94 59.88
N LEU A 5 16.75 -48.64 59.76
CA LEU A 5 15.68 -47.84 59.12
C LEU A 5 15.99 -47.71 57.62
N ASN A 6 15.24 -48.40 56.80
CA ASN A 6 15.27 -48.25 55.31
C ASN A 6 14.45 -47.07 54.91
N ILE A 7 15.09 -46.02 54.39
CA ILE A 7 14.43 -44.89 53.72
C ILE A 7 14.34 -45.19 52.21
N LEU A 8 13.15 -45.49 51.73
CA LEU A 8 12.84 -45.56 50.31
C LEU A 8 12.70 -44.14 49.72
N LEU A 9 13.67 -43.75 48.95
CA LEU A 9 13.66 -42.47 48.22
C LEU A 9 12.89 -42.68 46.88
N THR A 10 11.60 -42.30 46.83
CA THR A 10 10.79 -42.33 45.62
C THR A 10 11.08 -41.06 44.82
N GLY A 11 11.92 -41.19 43.82
CA GLY A 11 12.19 -40.09 42.87
C GLY A 11 11.01 -39.89 41.93
N ILE A 12 10.31 -38.78 42.07
CA ILE A 12 9.29 -38.31 41.12
C ILE A 12 10.02 -37.68 39.93
N ILE A 13 10.09 -38.41 38.81
CA ILE A 13 10.56 -37.85 37.54
C ILE A 13 9.41 -37.00 36.98
N GLN A 14 9.46 -35.66 37.17
CA GLN A 14 8.61 -34.74 36.46
C GLN A 14 9.08 -34.67 34.98
N LEU A 15 8.37 -35.35 34.11
CA LEU A 15 8.48 -35.13 32.68
C LEU A 15 7.94 -33.74 32.37
N GLY A 16 8.84 -32.75 32.21
CA GLY A 16 8.53 -31.43 31.72
C GLY A 16 8.02 -31.52 30.29
N VAL A 17 6.72 -31.45 30.08
CA VAL A 17 6.13 -31.27 28.77
C VAL A 17 6.44 -29.83 28.35
N THR A 18 7.49 -29.64 27.54
CA THR A 18 7.76 -28.37 26.89
C THR A 18 6.67 -28.15 25.82
N HIS A 19 5.68 -27.36 26.16
CA HIS A 19 4.74 -26.84 25.19
C HIS A 19 5.51 -25.88 24.27
N PHE A 20 5.87 -26.33 23.07
CA PHE A 20 6.24 -25.41 21.98
C PHE A 20 4.99 -24.59 21.64
N VAL A 21 4.91 -23.38 22.17
CA VAL A 21 3.95 -22.40 21.69
C VAL A 21 4.44 -21.98 20.29
N TYR A 22 3.92 -22.62 19.26
CA TYR A 22 4.06 -22.10 17.90
C TYR A 22 3.40 -20.73 17.89
N ALA A 23 4.17 -19.68 17.58
CA ALA A 23 3.59 -18.38 17.34
C ALA A 23 2.59 -18.51 16.16
N GLN A 24 1.32 -18.21 16.44
CA GLN A 24 0.25 -18.29 15.45
C GLN A 24 0.61 -17.41 14.26
N SER A 25 0.53 -17.94 13.03
CA SER A 25 0.80 -17.16 11.83
C SER A 25 -0.27 -16.08 11.62
N THR A 26 0.05 -15.06 10.83
CA THR A 26 -0.95 -14.02 10.49
C THR A 26 -2.16 -14.64 9.78
N LEU A 27 -1.92 -15.62 8.90
CA LEU A 27 -3.00 -16.31 8.18
C LEU A 27 -3.88 -17.12 9.13
N ASP A 28 -3.29 -17.83 10.10
CA ASP A 28 -4.05 -18.56 11.12
C ASP A 28 -4.91 -17.62 11.96
N ASN A 29 -4.36 -16.44 12.32
CA ASN A 29 -5.12 -15.41 13.03
C ASN A 29 -6.29 -14.90 12.20
N ILE A 30 -6.09 -14.65 10.89
CA ILE A 30 -7.16 -14.26 9.98
C ILE A 30 -8.24 -15.35 9.91
N HIS A 31 -7.87 -16.62 9.79
CA HIS A 31 -8.81 -17.73 9.74
C HIS A 31 -9.58 -17.91 11.06
N SER A 32 -8.92 -17.72 12.21
CA SER A 32 -9.56 -17.86 13.52
C SER A 32 -10.51 -16.72 13.86
N THR A 33 -10.17 -15.49 13.47
CA THR A 33 -11.00 -14.30 13.70
C THR A 33 -12.03 -14.08 12.59
N GLY A 34 -11.80 -14.64 11.41
CA GLY A 34 -12.57 -14.36 10.21
C GLY A 34 -12.37 -12.94 9.64
N ILE A 35 -11.32 -12.22 10.07
CA ILE A 35 -11.08 -10.81 9.70
C ILE A 35 -9.71 -10.65 9.05
N PHE A 36 -9.68 -9.99 7.88
CA PHE A 36 -8.45 -9.53 7.23
C PHE A 36 -8.37 -8.01 7.31
N ARG A 37 -7.41 -7.50 8.11
CA ARG A 37 -7.22 -6.06 8.34
C ARG A 37 -6.30 -5.47 7.29
N ILE A 38 -6.77 -4.44 6.58
CA ILE A 38 -6.07 -3.80 5.45
C ILE A 38 -5.89 -2.32 5.76
N GLY A 39 -4.63 -1.85 5.82
CA GLY A 39 -4.31 -0.42 5.92
C GLY A 39 -4.43 0.28 4.57
N THR A 40 -5.08 1.45 4.55
CA THR A 40 -5.26 2.29 3.35
C THR A 40 -5.44 3.75 3.73
N GLU A 41 -5.40 4.69 2.77
CA GLU A 41 -5.58 6.12 3.08
C GLU A 41 -7.04 6.56 3.14
N GLY A 42 -7.89 6.03 2.26
CA GLY A 42 -9.25 6.56 2.07
C GLY A 42 -9.33 7.96 1.43
N ALA A 43 -8.21 8.49 0.94
CA ALA A 43 -8.09 9.83 0.34
C ALA A 43 -7.24 9.85 -0.93
N TYR A 44 -7.09 8.72 -1.62
CA TYR A 44 -6.26 8.54 -2.81
C TYR A 44 -7.08 7.94 -3.96
N ALA A 45 -7.89 8.77 -4.62
CA ALA A 45 -8.68 8.36 -5.80
C ALA A 45 -7.76 8.08 -7.01
N PRO A 46 -8.12 7.10 -7.87
CA PRO A 46 -9.30 6.22 -7.82
C PRO A 46 -9.08 4.92 -7.04
N PHE A 47 -8.01 4.81 -6.26
CA PHE A 47 -7.58 3.57 -5.60
C PHE A 47 -8.26 3.33 -4.24
N SER A 48 -8.31 4.36 -3.40
CA SER A 48 -8.90 4.32 -2.05
C SER A 48 -9.47 5.69 -1.70
N TYR A 49 -10.79 5.84 -1.69
CA TYR A 49 -11.46 7.11 -1.42
C TYR A 49 -12.90 6.90 -0.95
N HIS A 50 -13.54 7.96 -0.45
CA HIS A 50 -14.95 7.93 -0.10
C HIS A 50 -15.80 8.46 -1.27
N ASP A 51 -16.84 7.72 -1.62
CA ASP A 51 -17.83 8.15 -2.60
C ASP A 51 -18.76 9.25 -2.02
N ALA A 52 -19.69 9.74 -2.83
CA ALA A 52 -20.63 10.77 -2.43
C ALA A 52 -21.54 10.37 -1.23
N SER A 53 -21.68 9.07 -0.95
CA SER A 53 -22.43 8.55 0.21
C SER A 53 -21.55 8.43 1.46
N GLY A 54 -20.25 8.73 1.36
CA GLY A 54 -19.29 8.54 2.44
C GLY A 54 -18.78 7.11 2.58
N LYS A 55 -19.06 6.22 1.63
CA LYS A 55 -18.61 4.83 1.65
C LYS A 55 -17.20 4.72 1.07
N LEU A 56 -16.30 4.04 1.80
CA LEU A 56 -14.96 3.73 1.30
C LEU A 56 -15.07 2.82 0.06
N THR A 57 -14.46 3.27 -1.03
CA THR A 57 -14.46 2.62 -2.34
C THR A 57 -13.11 2.85 -3.04
N GLY A 58 -12.96 2.35 -4.25
CA GLY A 58 -11.77 2.49 -5.07
C GLY A 58 -11.21 1.15 -5.52
N PHE A 59 -10.31 1.20 -6.48
CA PHE A 59 -9.75 0.00 -7.11
C PHE A 59 -9.06 -0.91 -6.08
N ASP A 60 -8.17 -0.37 -5.24
CA ASP A 60 -7.47 -1.14 -4.19
C ASP A 60 -8.45 -1.71 -3.16
N VAL A 61 -9.48 -0.94 -2.83
CA VAL A 61 -10.51 -1.36 -1.87
C VAL A 61 -11.32 -2.53 -2.41
N GLU A 62 -11.70 -2.51 -3.69
CA GLU A 62 -12.43 -3.62 -4.31
C GLU A 62 -11.57 -4.86 -4.49
N ILE A 63 -10.31 -4.71 -4.94
CA ILE A 63 -9.37 -5.84 -4.99
C ILE A 63 -9.13 -6.41 -3.59
N GLY A 64 -8.99 -5.57 -2.56
CA GLY A 64 -8.84 -6.02 -1.17
C GLY A 64 -10.05 -6.80 -0.65
N ARG A 65 -11.28 -6.40 -1.03
CA ARG A 65 -12.51 -7.15 -0.71
C ARG A 65 -12.52 -8.52 -1.38
N GLU A 66 -12.14 -8.60 -2.65
CA GLU A 66 -12.08 -9.86 -3.39
C GLU A 66 -11.00 -10.80 -2.82
N ILE A 67 -9.81 -10.27 -2.46
CA ILE A 67 -8.76 -11.06 -1.80
C ILE A 67 -9.29 -11.64 -0.48
N ALA A 68 -9.89 -10.82 0.37
CA ALA A 68 -10.46 -11.27 1.64
C ALA A 68 -11.51 -12.38 1.43
N GLN A 69 -12.41 -12.21 0.47
CA GLN A 69 -13.44 -13.19 0.14
C GLN A 69 -12.83 -14.54 -0.28
N ARG A 70 -11.77 -14.53 -1.13
CA ARG A 70 -11.06 -15.76 -1.53
C ARG A 70 -10.37 -16.44 -0.37
N MET A 71 -9.90 -15.68 0.62
CA MET A 71 -9.34 -16.20 1.86
C MET A 71 -10.41 -16.58 2.90
N LYS A 72 -11.72 -16.50 2.55
CA LYS A 72 -12.86 -16.75 3.45
C LYS A 72 -12.84 -15.86 4.69
N ALA A 73 -12.36 -14.63 4.57
CA ALA A 73 -12.31 -13.62 5.60
C ALA A 73 -13.15 -12.40 5.24
N LYS A 74 -13.51 -11.61 6.25
CA LYS A 74 -14.17 -10.33 6.12
C LYS A 74 -13.10 -9.23 6.05
N PRO A 75 -13.10 -8.35 5.04
CA PRO A 75 -12.16 -7.24 5.00
C PRO A 75 -12.53 -6.18 6.03
N GLU A 76 -11.54 -5.72 6.78
CA GLU A 76 -11.62 -4.55 7.64
C GLU A 76 -10.57 -3.53 7.17
N PHE A 77 -11.04 -2.42 6.58
CA PHE A 77 -10.16 -1.35 6.14
C PHE A 77 -9.90 -0.39 7.29
N ILE A 78 -8.61 -0.15 7.58
CA ILE A 78 -8.16 0.76 8.62
C ILE A 78 -7.49 1.94 7.94
N GLU A 79 -8.12 3.11 8.03
CA GLU A 79 -7.66 4.31 7.35
C GLU A 79 -6.59 5.05 8.14
N GLY A 80 -5.65 5.64 7.41
CA GLY A 80 -4.57 6.43 7.99
C GLY A 80 -3.84 7.27 6.96
N LYS A 81 -3.04 8.23 7.40
CA LYS A 81 -2.19 9.01 6.50
C LYS A 81 -1.07 8.13 5.94
N TRP A 82 -0.67 8.41 4.68
CA TRP A 82 0.41 7.67 4.01
C TRP A 82 1.65 7.45 4.89
N ASP A 83 2.17 8.51 5.50
CA ASP A 83 3.41 8.44 6.30
C ASP A 83 3.30 7.53 7.53
N GLY A 84 2.09 7.13 7.92
CA GLY A 84 1.82 6.21 9.03
C GLY A 84 1.47 4.79 8.61
N LEU A 85 1.17 4.52 7.34
CA LEU A 85 0.67 3.21 6.90
C LEU A 85 1.71 2.09 7.09
N ILE A 86 2.94 2.29 6.61
CA ILE A 86 3.96 1.25 6.72
C ILE A 86 4.32 0.99 8.20
N GLY A 87 4.45 2.05 9.00
CA GLY A 87 4.66 1.92 10.45
C GLY A 87 3.50 1.23 11.17
N GLY A 88 2.27 1.39 10.68
CA GLY A 88 1.11 0.67 11.20
C GLY A 88 1.15 -0.84 10.91
N LEU A 89 1.70 -1.25 9.77
CA LEU A 89 1.96 -2.66 9.44
C LEU A 89 3.01 -3.25 10.39
N ASP A 90 4.11 -2.52 10.62
CA ASP A 90 5.17 -2.94 11.55
C ASP A 90 4.65 -3.10 12.99
N ALA A 91 3.76 -2.21 13.40
CA ALA A 91 3.12 -2.23 14.72
C ALA A 91 1.97 -3.26 14.84
N GLY A 92 1.67 -4.03 13.78
CA GLY A 92 0.61 -5.04 13.79
C GLY A 92 -0.82 -4.47 13.82
N ARG A 93 -1.00 -3.17 13.48
CA ARG A 93 -2.33 -2.54 13.41
C ARG A 93 -3.18 -3.15 12.29
N PHE A 94 -2.55 -3.58 11.21
CA PHE A 94 -3.17 -4.30 10.10
C PHE A 94 -2.30 -5.48 9.65
N ASP A 95 -2.88 -6.35 8.85
CA ASP A 95 -2.23 -7.56 8.34
C ASP A 95 -1.54 -7.30 7.00
N ALA A 96 -2.06 -6.34 6.24
CA ALA A 96 -1.55 -5.92 4.94
C ALA A 96 -1.76 -4.42 4.72
N VAL A 97 -1.04 -3.81 3.76
CA VAL A 97 -1.30 -2.46 3.25
C VAL A 97 -1.62 -2.53 1.77
N MET A 98 -2.73 -1.91 1.37
CA MET A 98 -3.15 -1.73 -0.02
C MET A 98 -3.45 -0.24 -0.25
N ASN A 99 -2.54 0.43 -0.93
CA ASN A 99 -2.62 1.86 -1.26
C ASN A 99 -1.62 2.21 -2.36
N GLN A 100 -1.65 1.47 -3.46
CA GLN A 100 -0.71 1.61 -4.58
C GLN A 100 0.76 1.55 -4.12
N ILE A 101 1.09 0.57 -3.28
CA ILE A 101 2.45 0.43 -2.75
C ILE A 101 3.39 -0.08 -3.86
N ALA A 102 4.23 0.82 -4.37
CA ALA A 102 5.25 0.45 -5.35
C ALA A 102 6.27 -0.54 -4.76
N ILE A 103 6.57 -1.59 -5.53
CA ILE A 103 7.69 -2.49 -5.25
C ILE A 103 8.98 -1.71 -5.51
N THR A 104 9.79 -1.53 -4.47
CA THR A 104 11.11 -0.90 -4.59
C THR A 104 12.18 -1.74 -3.89
N PRO A 105 13.46 -1.70 -4.34
CA PRO A 105 14.54 -2.45 -3.70
C PRO A 105 14.68 -2.16 -2.20
N GLU A 106 14.43 -0.93 -1.76
CA GLU A 106 14.50 -0.54 -0.35
C GLU A 106 13.38 -1.20 0.45
N ARG A 107 12.16 -1.26 -0.10
CA ARG A 107 11.01 -1.90 0.55
C ARG A 107 11.15 -3.42 0.57
N GLU A 108 11.64 -4.03 -0.52
CA GLU A 108 11.86 -5.47 -0.59
C GLU A 108 12.87 -5.99 0.45
N LYS A 109 13.82 -5.16 0.90
CA LYS A 109 14.74 -5.53 1.99
C LYS A 109 14.01 -5.75 3.32
N LYS A 110 12.91 -5.04 3.57
CA LYS A 110 12.21 -4.98 4.87
C LYS A 110 10.85 -5.66 4.86
N TYR A 111 10.22 -5.82 3.70
CA TYR A 111 8.85 -6.28 3.55
C TYR A 111 8.76 -7.38 2.49
N SER A 112 7.65 -8.11 2.52
CA SER A 112 7.22 -9.00 1.45
C SER A 112 6.14 -8.32 0.62
N PHE A 113 6.07 -8.69 -0.66
CA PHE A 113 5.05 -8.22 -1.59
C PHE A 113 4.30 -9.38 -2.19
N SER A 114 3.02 -9.20 -2.46
CA SER A 114 2.25 -10.11 -3.29
C SER A 114 2.72 -10.07 -4.75
N LEU A 115 2.11 -10.88 -5.59
CA LEU A 115 2.11 -10.64 -7.04
C LEU A 115 1.58 -9.23 -7.32
N PRO A 116 2.18 -8.51 -8.30
CA PRO A 116 1.70 -7.17 -8.66
C PRO A 116 0.31 -7.24 -9.28
N TYR A 117 -0.52 -6.26 -8.92
CA TYR A 117 -1.89 -6.15 -9.44
C TYR A 117 -2.14 -4.85 -10.22
N VAL A 118 -1.25 -3.84 -10.16
CA VAL A 118 -1.25 -2.66 -11.03
C VAL A 118 0.15 -2.44 -11.59
N ILE A 119 0.20 -1.99 -12.84
CA ILE A 119 1.40 -1.48 -13.50
C ILE A 119 1.05 -0.08 -13.99
N SER A 120 1.79 0.94 -13.54
CA SER A 120 1.54 2.33 -13.89
C SER A 120 2.86 3.10 -14.06
N GLU A 121 2.77 4.37 -14.42
CA GLU A 121 3.91 5.26 -14.66
C GLU A 121 3.90 6.40 -13.63
N ALA A 122 5.08 6.82 -13.19
CA ALA A 122 5.24 8.07 -12.46
C ALA A 122 5.23 9.24 -13.46
N VAL A 123 4.39 10.25 -13.22
CA VAL A 123 4.29 11.44 -14.07
C VAL A 123 4.69 12.69 -13.31
N LEU A 124 5.45 13.55 -13.97
CA LEU A 124 5.84 14.87 -13.46
C LEU A 124 4.75 15.88 -13.85
N ILE A 125 4.18 16.52 -12.84
CA ILE A 125 3.04 17.43 -12.97
C ILE A 125 3.49 18.83 -12.58
N THR A 126 3.17 19.80 -13.43
CA THR A 126 3.44 21.23 -13.20
C THR A 126 2.19 22.05 -13.41
N GLN A 127 2.25 23.34 -13.06
CA GLN A 127 1.23 24.31 -13.45
C GLN A 127 1.15 24.38 -14.99
N LYS A 128 -0.07 24.60 -15.55
CA LYS A 128 -0.33 24.60 -16.99
C LYS A 128 0.57 25.55 -17.76
N ASP A 129 0.83 26.72 -17.20
CA ASP A 129 1.62 27.77 -17.83
C ASP A 129 3.13 27.70 -17.51
N ASN A 130 3.56 26.70 -16.75
CA ASN A 130 4.97 26.48 -16.48
C ASN A 130 5.68 26.01 -17.75
N ASN A 131 6.75 26.70 -18.14
CA ASN A 131 7.57 26.38 -19.31
C ASN A 131 9.03 26.06 -18.95
N ASP A 132 9.38 26.15 -17.66
CA ASP A 132 10.75 25.96 -17.14
C ASP A 132 11.06 24.50 -16.84
N ILE A 133 10.03 23.72 -16.42
CA ILE A 133 10.17 22.31 -16.07
C ILE A 133 9.59 21.47 -17.21
N LYS A 134 10.43 20.69 -17.89
CA LYS A 134 10.06 19.80 -19.00
C LYS A 134 10.45 18.34 -18.75
N THR A 135 11.45 18.13 -17.87
CA THR A 135 11.99 16.82 -17.54
C THR A 135 12.18 16.71 -16.03
N PHE A 136 12.37 15.50 -15.52
CA PHE A 136 12.72 15.29 -14.10
C PHE A 136 14.00 16.01 -13.69
N SER A 137 14.98 16.15 -14.59
CA SER A 137 16.24 16.84 -14.30
C SER A 137 16.07 18.34 -14.01
N ASP A 138 15.00 18.94 -14.51
CA ASP A 138 14.70 20.36 -14.28
C ASP A 138 14.17 20.63 -12.86
N LEU A 139 13.97 19.58 -12.05
CA LEU A 139 13.55 19.69 -10.66
C LEU A 139 14.64 20.21 -9.72
N LYS A 140 15.90 20.28 -10.16
CA LYS A 140 17.01 20.74 -9.33
C LYS A 140 16.76 22.14 -8.78
N GLY A 141 16.70 22.26 -7.44
CA GLY A 141 16.43 23.51 -6.75
C GLY A 141 14.98 24.03 -6.86
N LYS A 142 14.08 23.20 -7.41
CA LYS A 142 12.64 23.50 -7.49
C LYS A 142 11.89 22.92 -6.30
N LYS A 143 10.78 23.53 -5.92
CA LYS A 143 9.90 23.06 -4.85
C LYS A 143 8.97 21.98 -5.39
N SER A 144 9.06 20.77 -4.85
CA SER A 144 8.19 19.66 -5.23
C SER A 144 7.34 19.18 -4.05
N ALA A 145 6.02 19.10 -4.24
CA ALA A 145 5.06 18.79 -3.18
C ALA A 145 4.83 17.28 -3.08
N HIS A 146 5.03 16.68 -1.89
CA HIS A 146 4.88 15.23 -1.67
C HIS A 146 4.55 14.89 -0.23
N THR A 147 3.92 13.74 0.01
CA THR A 147 4.04 13.05 1.29
C THR A 147 5.50 12.61 1.50
N LEU A 148 5.99 12.70 2.74
CA LEU A 148 7.45 12.69 2.97
C LEU A 148 8.13 11.34 2.72
N THR A 149 7.40 10.23 2.90
CA THR A 149 7.95 8.86 2.86
C THR A 149 7.60 8.11 1.58
N ASN A 150 6.89 8.72 0.63
CA ASN A 150 6.52 8.03 -0.60
C ASN A 150 7.72 7.92 -1.59
N ASN A 151 7.60 7.00 -2.54
CA ASN A 151 8.61 6.80 -3.58
C ASN A 151 8.72 7.99 -4.55
N PHE A 152 7.66 8.77 -4.75
CA PHE A 152 7.69 9.95 -5.61
C PHE A 152 8.53 11.07 -4.99
N ALA A 153 8.46 11.27 -3.66
CA ALA A 153 9.36 12.18 -2.96
C ALA A 153 10.83 11.75 -3.09
N GLN A 154 11.11 10.44 -3.11
CA GLN A 154 12.47 9.93 -3.32
C GLN A 154 12.95 10.23 -4.74
N ILE A 155 12.09 10.07 -5.77
CA ILE A 155 12.40 10.46 -7.15
C ILE A 155 12.70 11.96 -7.20
N ALA A 156 11.85 12.81 -6.63
CA ALA A 156 12.06 14.26 -6.63
C ALA A 156 13.39 14.66 -5.94
N ARG A 157 13.70 14.06 -4.78
CA ARG A 157 15.00 14.28 -4.09
C ARG A 157 16.18 13.82 -4.93
N HIS A 158 16.06 12.70 -5.64
CA HIS A 158 17.11 12.20 -6.52
C HIS A 158 17.47 13.23 -7.61
N TYR A 159 16.49 13.95 -8.11
CA TYR A 159 16.68 15.03 -9.08
C TYR A 159 16.96 16.40 -8.44
N GLY A 160 17.18 16.46 -7.13
CA GLY A 160 17.61 17.66 -6.42
C GLY A 160 16.50 18.66 -6.12
N ALA A 161 15.26 18.21 -6.04
CA ALA A 161 14.13 19.05 -5.62
C ALA A 161 14.11 19.29 -4.10
N ASP A 162 13.64 20.48 -3.71
CA ASP A 162 13.29 20.82 -2.34
C ASP A 162 11.87 20.31 -2.05
N ILE A 163 11.71 19.43 -1.06
CA ILE A 163 10.42 18.80 -0.78
C ILE A 163 9.55 19.68 0.13
N ILE A 164 8.33 19.95 -0.33
CA ILE A 164 7.25 20.50 0.49
C ILE A 164 6.39 19.34 0.97
N GLY A 165 6.33 19.15 2.30
CA GLY A 165 5.52 18.07 2.92
C GLY A 165 4.01 18.32 2.77
N THR A 166 3.26 17.28 2.41
CA THR A 166 1.81 17.30 2.22
C THR A 166 1.15 16.12 2.92
N ASN A 167 -0.19 16.11 2.95
CA ASN A 167 -0.97 15.00 3.50
C ASN A 167 -1.59 14.09 2.40
N GLY A 168 -1.23 14.28 1.12
CA GLY A 168 -1.71 13.46 0.02
C GLY A 168 -1.86 14.22 -1.30
N PHE A 169 -2.21 13.48 -2.36
CA PHE A 169 -2.18 13.93 -3.74
C PHE A 169 -3.03 15.19 -4.02
N ASN A 170 -4.22 15.30 -3.47
CA ASN A 170 -5.06 16.48 -3.68
C ASN A 170 -4.36 17.77 -3.19
N GLN A 171 -3.70 17.72 -2.03
CA GLN A 171 -2.94 18.86 -1.52
C GLN A 171 -1.69 19.14 -2.37
N GLU A 172 -1.03 18.10 -2.90
CA GLU A 172 0.10 18.25 -3.81
C GLU A 172 -0.31 19.07 -5.05
N VAL A 173 -1.39 18.65 -5.70
CA VAL A 173 -1.91 19.35 -6.90
C VAL A 173 -2.40 20.76 -6.55
N ASP A 174 -3.03 20.98 -5.39
CA ASP A 174 -3.47 22.31 -4.96
C ASP A 174 -2.27 23.26 -4.76
N LEU A 175 -1.15 22.78 -4.23
CA LEU A 175 0.07 23.57 -4.10
C LEU A 175 0.68 23.92 -5.46
N VAL A 176 0.68 22.98 -6.40
CA VAL A 176 1.15 23.21 -7.77
C VAL A 176 0.24 24.19 -8.51
N SER A 177 -1.07 23.99 -8.49
CA SER A 177 -2.04 24.83 -9.19
C SER A 177 -2.05 26.28 -8.71
N THR A 178 -1.70 26.51 -7.43
CA THR A 178 -1.59 27.86 -6.83
C THR A 178 -0.19 28.47 -6.89
N GLY A 179 0.78 27.76 -7.51
CA GLY A 179 2.17 28.25 -7.62
C GLY A 179 2.96 28.24 -6.30
N ARG A 180 2.45 27.57 -5.25
CA ARG A 180 3.17 27.41 -3.97
C ARG A 180 4.19 26.27 -4.01
N ALA A 181 4.03 25.34 -4.95
CA ALA A 181 5.03 24.37 -5.36
C ALA A 181 5.22 24.47 -6.88
N ASP A 182 6.42 24.20 -7.37
CA ASP A 182 6.75 24.23 -8.80
C ASP A 182 6.24 22.97 -9.51
N ALA A 183 6.24 21.84 -8.80
CA ALA A 183 5.88 20.54 -9.35
C ALA A 183 5.40 19.55 -8.28
N THR A 184 4.83 18.44 -8.75
CA THR A 184 4.70 17.17 -8.02
C THR A 184 4.95 16.00 -8.96
N ILE A 185 5.27 14.84 -8.41
CA ILE A 185 5.34 13.56 -9.13
C ILE A 185 4.29 12.64 -8.51
N ASN A 186 3.47 12.01 -9.34
CA ASN A 186 2.49 11.06 -8.83
C ASN A 186 2.17 9.99 -9.88
N ASP A 187 1.31 9.06 -9.53
CA ASP A 187 0.82 8.02 -10.44
C ASP A 187 -0.03 8.61 -11.57
N LYS A 188 0.18 8.12 -12.78
CA LYS A 188 -0.54 8.57 -13.99
C LYS A 188 -2.04 8.34 -13.88
N LEU A 189 -2.47 7.20 -13.33
CA LEU A 189 -3.90 6.89 -13.20
C LEU A 189 -4.59 7.82 -12.21
N SER A 190 -3.91 8.20 -11.10
CA SER A 190 -4.41 9.23 -10.18
C SER A 190 -4.54 10.60 -10.84
N TYR A 191 -3.56 10.99 -11.66
CA TYR A 191 -3.64 12.24 -12.41
C TYR A 191 -4.80 12.24 -13.41
N LEU A 192 -4.99 11.16 -14.16
CA LEU A 192 -6.08 11.04 -15.14
C LEU A 192 -7.45 11.09 -14.45
N ASP A 193 -7.61 10.39 -13.34
CA ASP A 193 -8.83 10.47 -12.53
C ASP A 193 -9.07 11.89 -11.99
N TYR A 194 -8.04 12.54 -11.45
CA TYR A 194 -8.12 13.93 -11.00
C TYR A 194 -8.58 14.87 -12.12
N LYS A 195 -7.99 14.75 -13.32
CA LYS A 195 -8.36 15.57 -14.48
C LYS A 195 -9.76 15.27 -15.02
N LYS A 196 -10.22 14.03 -14.92
CA LYS A 196 -11.60 13.64 -15.26
C LYS A 196 -12.62 14.40 -14.40
N HIS A 197 -12.34 14.52 -13.10
CA HIS A 197 -13.23 15.19 -12.15
C HIS A 197 -13.00 16.70 -12.07
N ARG A 198 -11.83 17.20 -12.49
CA ARG A 198 -11.45 18.62 -12.49
C ARG A 198 -10.78 19.00 -13.82
N PRO A 199 -11.53 19.01 -14.95
CA PRO A 199 -10.97 19.23 -16.28
C PRO A 199 -10.26 20.58 -16.41
N ASP A 200 -10.75 21.61 -15.71
CA ASP A 200 -10.22 22.97 -15.75
C ASP A 200 -9.04 23.21 -14.80
N ALA A 201 -8.65 22.22 -13.99
CA ALA A 201 -7.50 22.37 -13.10
C ALA A 201 -6.24 22.80 -13.89
N PRO A 202 -5.56 23.92 -13.47
CA PRO A 202 -4.48 24.51 -14.25
C PRO A 202 -3.16 23.74 -14.07
N VAL A 203 -3.19 22.44 -14.29
CA VAL A 203 -2.02 21.55 -14.20
C VAL A 203 -1.90 20.67 -15.44
N LYS A 204 -0.67 20.28 -15.78
CA LYS A 204 -0.34 19.40 -16.91
C LYS A 204 0.76 18.40 -16.53
N ILE A 205 0.77 17.25 -17.23
CA ILE A 205 1.93 16.36 -17.26
C ILE A 205 2.97 16.95 -18.21
N VAL A 206 4.23 17.00 -17.80
CA VAL A 206 5.36 17.46 -18.62
C VAL A 206 6.36 16.34 -18.92
N ALA A 207 6.43 15.30 -18.09
CA ALA A 207 7.27 14.12 -18.31
C ALA A 207 6.64 12.89 -17.66
N ALA A 208 7.03 11.70 -18.12
CA ALA A 208 6.68 10.41 -17.53
C ALA A 208 7.95 9.56 -17.37
N ASP A 209 8.04 8.84 -16.26
CA ASP A 209 9.01 7.77 -16.11
C ASP A 209 8.40 6.49 -16.69
N THR A 210 8.87 6.10 -17.87
CA THR A 210 8.37 4.93 -18.60
C THR A 210 8.85 3.60 -18.02
N ARG A 211 9.69 3.63 -16.98
CA ARG A 211 9.98 2.44 -16.17
C ARG A 211 8.75 2.12 -15.34
N ALA A 212 7.91 1.24 -15.89
CA ALA A 212 6.65 0.88 -15.28
C ALA A 212 6.82 0.45 -13.82
N ALA A 213 6.23 1.21 -12.91
CA ALA A 213 6.19 0.84 -11.50
C ALA A 213 5.15 -0.25 -11.29
N GLN A 214 5.55 -1.35 -10.65
CA GLN A 214 4.64 -2.40 -10.22
C GLN A 214 4.19 -2.09 -8.79
N THR A 215 2.89 -2.16 -8.55
CA THR A 215 2.31 -2.04 -7.22
C THR A 215 1.70 -3.36 -6.77
N ALA A 216 1.83 -3.64 -5.48
CA ALA A 216 1.41 -4.90 -4.88
C ALA A 216 0.90 -4.71 -3.45
N VAL A 217 0.31 -5.75 -2.89
CA VAL A 217 -0.03 -5.79 -1.46
C VAL A 217 1.26 -5.88 -0.65
N LEU A 218 1.45 -4.94 0.29
CA LEU A 218 2.59 -4.95 1.20
C LEU A 218 2.27 -5.78 2.43
N LEU A 219 3.18 -6.69 2.77
CA LEU A 219 3.07 -7.63 3.88
C LEU A 219 4.33 -7.55 4.76
N ARG A 220 4.22 -7.95 6.02
CA ARG A 220 5.41 -8.09 6.87
C ARG A 220 6.41 -9.07 6.27
N LYS A 221 7.70 -8.82 6.51
CA LYS A 221 8.77 -9.70 6.05
C LYS A 221 8.58 -11.10 6.61
N ASN A 222 8.80 -12.11 5.76
CA ASN A 222 8.67 -13.53 6.10
C ASN A 222 7.24 -14.03 6.42
N ASP A 223 6.21 -13.24 6.17
CA ASP A 223 4.80 -13.67 6.27
C ASP A 223 4.42 -14.50 5.02
N THR A 224 5.09 -15.63 4.84
CA THR A 224 5.02 -16.45 3.62
C THR A 224 3.67 -17.11 3.40
N GLU A 225 2.98 -17.51 4.46
CA GLU A 225 1.66 -18.14 4.38
C GLU A 225 0.61 -17.15 3.91
N LEU A 226 0.57 -15.95 4.50
CA LEU A 226 -0.32 -14.89 4.06
C LEU A 226 0.00 -14.45 2.63
N LYS A 227 1.29 -14.29 2.30
CA LYS A 227 1.71 -13.97 0.92
C LYS A 227 1.18 -15.01 -0.08
N THR A 228 1.33 -16.29 0.22
CA THR A 228 0.86 -17.38 -0.65
C THR A 228 -0.66 -17.33 -0.82
N ALA A 229 -1.40 -17.07 0.25
CA ALA A 229 -2.86 -16.95 0.20
C ALA A 229 -3.31 -15.73 -0.63
N VAL A 230 -2.65 -14.59 -0.46
CA VAL A 230 -2.92 -13.36 -1.24
C VAL A 230 -2.57 -13.57 -2.72
N ASP A 231 -1.42 -14.17 -3.04
CA ASP A 231 -1.00 -14.45 -4.41
C ASP A 231 -1.98 -15.39 -5.13
N LYS A 232 -2.44 -16.42 -4.43
CA LYS A 232 -3.48 -17.32 -4.94
C LYS A 232 -4.77 -16.55 -5.23
N ALA A 233 -5.22 -15.71 -4.30
CA ALA A 233 -6.42 -14.89 -4.49
C ALA A 233 -6.29 -13.95 -5.70
N ILE A 234 -5.16 -13.26 -5.87
CA ILE A 234 -4.91 -12.39 -7.03
C ILE A 234 -4.92 -13.19 -8.33
N THR A 235 -4.34 -14.39 -8.35
CA THR A 235 -4.35 -15.26 -9.52
C THR A 235 -5.77 -15.66 -9.90
N GLU A 236 -6.59 -16.07 -8.94
CA GLU A 236 -7.99 -16.45 -9.15
C GLU A 236 -8.82 -15.27 -9.66
N ILE A 237 -8.68 -14.07 -9.04
CA ILE A 237 -9.38 -12.85 -9.44
C ILE A 237 -9.05 -12.46 -10.88
N LYS A 238 -7.79 -12.63 -11.31
CA LYS A 238 -7.38 -12.38 -12.70
C LYS A 238 -7.93 -13.45 -13.67
N ALA A 239 -7.97 -14.70 -13.26
CA ALA A 239 -8.38 -15.82 -14.10
C ALA A 239 -9.89 -15.85 -14.39
N ASP A 240 -10.74 -15.43 -13.44
CA ASP A 240 -12.20 -15.49 -13.56
C ASP A 240 -12.85 -14.20 -14.10
N GLY A 241 -12.04 -13.21 -14.50
CA GLY A 241 -12.51 -11.95 -15.06
C GLY A 241 -12.93 -10.90 -14.02
N THR A 242 -12.89 -11.21 -12.74
CA THR A 242 -13.21 -10.26 -11.65
C THR A 242 -12.27 -9.04 -11.69
N TYR A 243 -10.96 -9.28 -11.91
CA TYR A 243 -9.99 -8.21 -12.06
C TYR A 243 -10.36 -7.26 -13.21
N GLN A 244 -10.68 -7.80 -14.39
CA GLN A 244 -11.01 -6.97 -15.56
C GLN A 244 -12.27 -6.14 -15.31
N ARG A 245 -13.30 -6.73 -14.72
CA ARG A 245 -14.53 -6.01 -14.35
C ARG A 245 -14.27 -4.83 -13.39
N ILE A 246 -13.39 -5.04 -12.38
CA ILE A 246 -13.01 -3.96 -11.44
C ILE A 246 -12.14 -2.93 -12.16
N TRP A 247 -11.19 -3.36 -12.99
CA TRP A 247 -10.35 -2.47 -13.77
C TRP A 247 -11.19 -1.56 -14.66
N ASP A 248 -12.12 -2.12 -15.41
CA ASP A 248 -12.97 -1.37 -16.34
C ASP A 248 -13.85 -0.33 -15.63
N LYS A 249 -14.30 -0.65 -14.42
CA LYS A 249 -15.08 0.29 -13.60
C LYS A 249 -14.33 1.58 -13.28
N TYR A 250 -13.01 1.51 -13.05
CA TYR A 250 -12.21 2.65 -12.61
C TYR A 250 -11.40 3.28 -13.73
N PHE A 251 -10.96 2.50 -14.72
CA PHE A 251 -9.96 2.92 -15.69
C PHE A 251 -10.40 2.81 -17.16
N ALA A 252 -11.49 2.12 -17.48
CA ALA A 252 -11.98 2.15 -18.85
C ALA A 252 -12.34 3.59 -19.22
N GLU A 253 -11.84 4.05 -20.37
CA GLU A 253 -12.32 5.27 -20.99
C GLU A 253 -13.80 5.08 -21.29
N ASN A 254 -14.66 5.93 -20.72
CA ASN A 254 -16.05 6.00 -21.14
C ASN A 254 -16.05 6.56 -22.56
N ASN A 255 -16.10 5.67 -23.55
CA ASN A 255 -16.39 6.01 -24.96
C ASN A 255 -17.79 6.60 -25.09
#